data_936a3f008f1a4e6fba4cdc001f2b49c3
#
_entry.id   936a3f008f1a4e6fba4cdc001f2b49c3
#
_cell.length_a   1.000
_cell.length_b   1.000
_cell.length_c   1.000
_cell.angle_alpha   90.00
_cell.angle_beta   90.00
_cell.angle_gamma   90.00
#
_symmetry.space_group_name_H-M   'P 1'
#
loop_
_entity.id
_entity.type
_entity.pdbx_description
1 polymer ?
#
loop_
_entity_poly.entity_id
_entity_poly.type
_entity_poly.pdbx_seq_one_letter_code
_entity_poly.pdbx_strand_id
1 'polypeptide(L)'
;MEQNIICSGALFYSTSTKRFLLLQRTDAKTRGMWGLVGGQARFTESAFEGLKREIEEEVGDTPKFKKVIPIELFTSNDQKFFFHTYLIAVEAEFIPKL
;
A
#
# COMPACT_ATOMS: atom_id res chain seq x y z
N MET A 1 21.92 1.42 17.35
CA MET A 1 21.90 1.06 15.92
C MET A 1 20.65 1.65 15.28
N GLU A 2 20.83 2.44 14.24
CA GLU A 2 19.70 3.01 13.54
C GLU A 2 19.02 1.96 12.69
N GLN A 3 17.70 1.97 12.70
CA GLN A 3 16.91 1.09 11.86
C GLN A 3 16.42 1.84 10.63
N ASN A 4 16.38 1.15 9.51
CA ASN A 4 15.78 1.67 8.31
C ASN A 4 14.27 1.71 8.46
N ILE A 5 13.66 2.74 7.89
CA ILE A 5 12.20 2.86 7.80
C ILE A 5 11.78 2.27 6.47
N ILE A 6 10.96 1.24 6.51
CA ILE A 6 10.47 0.56 5.32
C ILE A 6 8.97 0.75 5.25
N CYS A 7 8.51 1.46 4.22
CA CYS A 7 7.11 1.69 3.95
C CYS A 7 6.72 1.01 2.64
N SER A 8 5.44 0.72 2.51
CA SER A 8 4.89 0.13 1.30
C SER A 8 3.53 0.71 0.99
N GLY A 9 3.21 0.78 -0.29
CA GLY A 9 1.91 1.19 -0.75
C GLY A 9 1.39 0.26 -1.83
N ALA A 10 0.09 0.04 -1.83
CA ALA A 10 -0.60 -0.78 -2.81
C ALA A 10 -1.49 0.07 -3.69
N LEU A 11 -1.32 -0.07 -4.99
CA LEU A 11 -2.24 0.47 -5.97
C LEU A 11 -3.09 -0.69 -6.47
N PHE A 12 -4.33 -0.76 -6.00
CA PHE A 12 -5.25 -1.80 -6.44
C PHE A 12 -5.81 -1.49 -7.81
N TYR A 13 -5.86 -2.51 -8.65
CA TYR A 13 -6.40 -2.42 -10.00
C TYR A 13 -7.44 -3.51 -10.21
N SER A 14 -8.66 -3.12 -10.59
CA SER A 14 -9.73 -4.05 -10.92
C SER A 14 -9.64 -4.43 -12.39
N THR A 15 -9.45 -5.72 -12.67
CA THR A 15 -9.37 -6.18 -14.05
C THR A 15 -10.73 -6.14 -14.77
N SER A 16 -11.85 -6.24 -14.03
CA SER A 16 -13.17 -6.20 -14.63
C SER A 16 -13.58 -4.78 -15.04
N THR A 17 -13.25 -3.78 -14.26
CA THR A 17 -13.64 -2.39 -14.52
C THR A 17 -12.50 -1.53 -15.06
N LYS A 18 -11.27 -2.01 -14.96
CA LYS A 18 -10.05 -1.28 -15.37
C LYS A 18 -9.88 0.02 -14.60
N ARG A 19 -10.27 0.03 -13.33
CA ARG A 19 -10.15 1.20 -12.46
C ARG A 19 -9.22 0.90 -11.29
N PHE A 20 -8.59 1.96 -10.78
CA PHE A 20 -7.68 1.91 -9.65
C PHE A 20 -8.38 2.38 -8.39
N LEU A 21 -7.94 1.89 -7.23
CA LEU A 21 -8.40 2.36 -5.93
C LEU A 21 -7.36 3.30 -5.34
N LEU A 22 -7.80 4.49 -4.99
CA LEU A 22 -7.03 5.44 -4.18
C LEU A 22 -7.88 5.84 -2.99
N LEU A 23 -7.25 6.04 -1.83
CA LEU A 23 -7.93 6.48 -0.63
C LEU A 23 -7.69 7.97 -0.41
N GLN A 24 -8.74 8.68 -0.03
CA GLN A 24 -8.60 10.08 0.34
C GLN A 24 -8.15 10.18 1.79
N ARG A 25 -7.10 10.96 2.03
CA ARG A 25 -6.52 11.13 3.35
C ARG A 25 -7.41 12.00 4.21
N THR A 26 -7.46 11.69 5.51
CA THR A 26 -8.25 12.43 6.50
C THR A 26 -7.40 13.02 7.61
N ASP A 27 -6.09 12.76 7.64
CA ASP A 27 -5.21 13.32 8.66
C ASP A 27 -5.00 14.83 8.44
N ALA A 28 -4.56 15.52 9.49
CA ALA A 28 -4.51 16.98 9.49
C ALA A 28 -3.58 17.55 8.43
N LYS A 29 -2.45 16.87 8.14
CA LYS A 29 -1.44 17.39 7.21
C LYS A 29 -1.79 17.15 5.75
N THR A 30 -2.46 16.06 5.45
CA THR A 30 -2.70 15.63 4.07
C THR A 30 -4.17 15.46 3.74
N ARG A 31 -5.05 16.10 4.54
CA ARG A 31 -6.50 16.00 4.35
C ARG A 31 -6.89 16.37 2.92
N GLY A 32 -7.70 15.51 2.31
CA GLY A 32 -8.17 15.70 0.95
C GLY A 32 -7.24 15.19 -0.13
N MET A 33 -5.99 14.86 0.20
CA MET A 33 -5.06 14.25 -0.76
C MET A 33 -5.39 12.79 -0.96
N TRP A 34 -5.17 12.31 -2.18
CA TRP A 34 -5.39 10.90 -2.53
C TRP A 34 -4.08 10.13 -2.38
N GLY A 35 -4.16 8.91 -1.88
CA GLY A 35 -2.98 8.11 -1.63
C GLY A 35 -3.21 6.62 -1.83
N LEU A 36 -2.10 5.88 -1.79
CA LEU A 36 -2.11 4.43 -1.85
C LEU A 36 -2.53 3.86 -0.51
N VAL A 37 -3.02 2.61 -0.53
CA VAL A 37 -3.23 1.84 0.70
C VAL A 37 -1.88 1.34 1.18
N GLY A 38 -1.54 1.55 2.44
CA GLY A 38 -0.28 1.03 2.96
C GLY A 38 0.19 1.73 4.21
N GLY A 39 1.44 1.48 4.56
CA GLY A 39 2.05 2.05 5.75
C GLY A 39 3.44 1.51 5.99
N GLN A 40 3.92 1.66 7.23
CA GLN A 40 5.25 1.27 7.63
C GLN A 40 5.29 -0.19 8.09
N ALA A 41 6.26 -0.94 7.59
CA ALA A 41 6.52 -2.30 8.06
C ALA A 41 7.06 -2.25 9.50
N ARG A 42 6.66 -3.23 10.31
CA ARG A 42 7.22 -3.45 11.63
C ARG A 42 8.61 -4.05 11.50
N PHE A 43 9.39 -3.94 12.56
CA PHE A 43 10.78 -4.42 12.57
C PHE A 43 10.92 -5.88 12.12
N THR A 44 9.94 -6.73 12.47
CA THR A 44 10.00 -8.16 12.15
C THR A 44 9.32 -8.52 10.83
N GLU A 45 8.82 -7.53 10.11
CA GLU A 45 8.10 -7.77 8.85
C GLU A 45 8.94 -7.42 7.64
N SER A 46 8.77 -8.18 6.56
CA SER A 46 9.23 -7.72 5.25
C SER A 46 8.34 -6.59 4.77
N ALA A 47 8.76 -5.90 3.71
CA ALA A 47 7.95 -4.83 3.12
C ALA A 47 6.55 -5.35 2.73
N PHE A 48 6.47 -6.50 2.09
CA PHE A 48 5.19 -7.04 1.65
C PHE A 48 4.34 -7.58 2.80
N GLU A 49 4.96 -8.20 3.80
CA GLU A 49 4.22 -8.63 5.00
C GLU A 49 3.58 -7.44 5.71
N GLY A 50 4.32 -6.35 5.86
CA GLY A 50 3.80 -5.13 6.43
C GLY A 50 2.68 -4.54 5.59
N LEU A 51 2.83 -4.58 4.26
CA LEU A 51 1.78 -4.10 3.37
C LEU A 51 0.49 -4.90 3.51
N LYS A 52 0.58 -6.22 3.56
CA LYS A 52 -0.60 -7.08 3.72
C LYS A 52 -1.33 -6.77 5.03
N ARG A 53 -0.59 -6.59 6.11
CA ARG A 53 -1.18 -6.21 7.40
C ARG A 53 -1.87 -4.85 7.32
N GLU A 54 -1.22 -3.86 6.72
CA GLU A 54 -1.78 -2.51 6.57
C GLU A 54 -3.03 -2.51 5.68
N ILE A 55 -3.04 -3.31 4.63
CA ILE A 55 -4.24 -3.47 3.79
C ILE A 55 -5.41 -3.97 4.63
N GLU A 56 -5.18 -5.01 5.44
CA GLU A 56 -6.21 -5.57 6.29
C GLU A 56 -6.72 -4.57 7.31
N GLU A 57 -5.82 -3.79 7.91
CA GLU A 57 -6.17 -2.78 8.90
C GLU A 57 -6.93 -1.59 8.29
N GLU A 58 -6.53 -1.14 7.10
CA GLU A 58 -7.09 0.08 6.50
C GLU A 58 -8.36 -0.17 5.70
N VAL A 59 -8.43 -1.25 4.94
CA VAL A 59 -9.56 -1.47 4.02
C VAL A 59 -10.36 -2.74 4.32
N GLY A 60 -9.85 -3.60 5.19
CA GLY A 60 -10.52 -4.84 5.54
C GLY A 60 -10.33 -5.93 4.50
N ASP A 61 -11.37 -6.72 4.27
CA ASP A 61 -11.30 -7.81 3.32
C ASP A 61 -11.24 -7.31 1.88
N THR A 62 -10.41 -7.97 1.08
CA THR A 62 -10.26 -7.67 -0.34
C THR A 62 -10.54 -8.93 -1.14
N PRO A 63 -10.86 -8.80 -2.44
CA PRO A 63 -10.85 -9.96 -3.32
C PRO A 63 -9.46 -10.60 -3.35
N LYS A 64 -9.40 -11.85 -3.76
CA LYS A 64 -8.13 -12.55 -3.90
C LYS A 64 -7.22 -11.79 -4.86
N PHE A 65 -5.94 -11.66 -4.49
CA PHE A 65 -4.95 -11.04 -5.36
C PHE A 65 -4.65 -11.94 -6.56
N LYS A 66 -4.91 -11.44 -7.76
CA LYS A 66 -4.58 -12.16 -8.99
C LYS A 66 -3.11 -12.01 -9.35
N LYS A 67 -2.56 -10.82 -9.15
CA LYS A 67 -1.15 -10.52 -9.37
C LYS A 67 -0.69 -9.49 -8.37
N VAL A 68 0.56 -9.62 -7.96
CA VAL A 68 1.25 -8.61 -7.15
C VAL A 68 2.53 -8.28 -7.89
N ILE A 69 2.63 -7.04 -8.34
CA ILE A 69 3.75 -6.60 -9.17
C ILE A 69 4.46 -5.45 -8.47
N PRO A 70 5.73 -5.62 -8.06
CA PRO A 70 6.51 -4.48 -7.57
C PRO A 70 6.78 -3.55 -8.75
N ILE A 71 6.38 -2.27 -8.60
CA ILE A 71 6.50 -1.31 -9.70
C ILE A 71 7.50 -0.20 -9.40
N GLU A 72 7.82 0.05 -8.14
CA GLU A 72 8.79 1.08 -7.81
C GLU A 72 9.40 0.81 -6.43
N LEU A 73 10.67 1.13 -6.28
CA LEU A 73 11.34 1.24 -4.99
C LEU A 73 12.01 2.61 -4.93
N PHE A 74 11.51 3.44 -4.03
CA PHE A 74 12.14 4.71 -3.71
C PHE A 74 13.08 4.52 -2.54
N THR A 75 14.30 5.06 -2.65
CA THR A 75 15.28 5.05 -1.57
C THR A 75 15.73 6.50 -1.30
N SER A 76 15.68 6.92 -0.05
CA SER A 76 16.13 8.25 0.31
C SER A 76 17.66 8.39 0.12
N ASN A 77 18.12 9.64 0.03
CA ASN A 77 19.54 9.91 -0.20
C ASN A 77 20.44 9.33 0.90
N ASP A 78 19.97 9.30 2.14
CA ASP A 78 20.71 8.72 3.25
C ASP A 78 20.57 7.21 3.36
N GLN A 79 19.79 6.58 2.48
CA GLN A 79 19.52 5.14 2.42
C GLN A 79 18.92 4.59 3.72
N LYS A 80 18.14 5.41 4.43
CA LYS A 80 17.48 5.01 5.66
C LYS A 80 15.96 4.90 5.52
N PHE A 81 15.40 5.43 4.45
CA PHE A 81 13.97 5.35 4.16
C PHE A 81 13.77 4.68 2.80
N PHE A 82 12.88 3.68 2.79
CA PHE A 82 12.55 2.92 1.59
C PHE A 82 11.03 2.90 1.43
N PHE A 83 10.56 3.14 0.22
CA PHE A 83 9.14 3.05 -0.10
C PHE A 83 8.96 2.11 -1.28
N HIS A 84 8.30 0.98 -1.01
CA HIS A 84 7.98 -0.03 -2.03
C HIS A 84 6.55 0.18 -2.52
N THR A 85 6.38 0.32 -3.81
CA THR A 85 5.06 0.44 -4.43
C THR A 85 4.75 -0.83 -5.20
N TYR A 86 3.57 -1.39 -4.93
CA TYR A 86 3.08 -2.61 -5.59
C TYR A 86 1.79 -2.31 -6.34
N LEU A 87 1.69 -2.86 -7.54
CA LEU A 87 0.41 -2.96 -8.23
C LEU A 87 -0.23 -4.29 -7.83
N ILE A 88 -1.43 -4.25 -7.29
CA ILE A 88 -2.17 -5.45 -6.89
C ILE A 88 -3.41 -5.56 -7.75
N ALA A 89 -3.42 -6.54 -8.65
CA ALA A 89 -4.57 -6.78 -9.51
C ALA A 89 -5.56 -7.68 -8.81
N VAL A 90 -6.83 -7.25 -8.81
CA VAL A 90 -7.97 -8.02 -8.32
C VAL A 90 -9.01 -8.12 -9.42
N GLU A 91 -9.90 -9.13 -9.35
CA GLU A 91 -10.87 -9.33 -10.41
C GLU A 91 -11.96 -8.27 -10.43
N ALA A 92 -12.41 -7.83 -9.27
CA ALA A 92 -13.53 -6.90 -9.14
C ALA A 92 -13.21 -5.80 -8.14
N GLU A 93 -13.90 -4.68 -8.28
CA GLU A 93 -13.83 -3.62 -7.29
C GLU A 93 -14.41 -4.09 -5.97
N PHE A 94 -13.93 -3.52 -4.89
CA PHE A 94 -14.42 -3.82 -3.56
C PHE A 94 -14.63 -2.52 -2.79
N ILE A 95 -15.45 -2.57 -1.76
CA ILE A 95 -15.74 -1.41 -0.93
C ILE A 95 -14.80 -1.45 0.28
N PRO A 96 -13.86 -0.48 0.39
CA PRO A 96 -12.98 -0.44 1.55
C PRO A 96 -13.77 -0.22 2.84
N LYS A 97 -13.36 -0.92 3.88
CA LYS A 97 -13.90 -0.70 5.21
C LYS A 97 -13.07 0.39 5.88
N LEU A 98 -13.62 1.58 5.89
CA LEU A 98 -12.95 2.75 6.44
C LEU A 98 -13.44 3.10 7.84
#